data_2f2a0dc6f5a5628660413d9d79a221d4
#
_entry.id   2f2a0dc6f5a5628660413d9d79a221d4
#
_cell.length_a   1.000
_cell.length_b   1.000
_cell.length_c   1.000
_cell.angle_alpha   90.00
_cell.angle_beta   90.00
_cell.angle_gamma   90.00
#
_symmetry.space_group_name_H-M   'P 1'
#
loop_
_entity.id
_entity.type
_entity.pdbx_description
1 polymer ?
#
loop_
_entity_poly.entity_id
_entity_poly.type
_entity_poly.pdbx_seq_one_letter_code
_entity_poly.pdbx_strand_id
1 'polypeptide(L)'
;MSLKYFLPLYLVAYFCAAFFWRSFMVWKKTGVNPVVFKGSDDAHDFIGRTFKLIFALVVATVLAYSFWPNLYAYFVPIRWLEQSWLRWLGITLLLLSLVWTVLAQSRMGESWRIGIDQEHRTKLVQGGVFRLSRNPIFLGMMITLLGVFMVIPNALTLLTLALGFLLIQIQVRLEEEFLARTHGDEYVQYRRHVRRWI
;
A
#
# COMPACT_ATOMS: atom_id res chain seq x y z
N MET A 1 8.30 -8.56 -22.66
CA MET A 1 9.23 -8.40 -21.50
C MET A 1 9.06 -9.62 -20.60
N SER A 2 10.13 -10.32 -20.25
CA SER A 2 10.04 -11.48 -19.34
C SER A 2 9.60 -11.02 -17.95
N LEU A 3 8.73 -11.79 -17.27
CA LEU A 3 8.28 -11.52 -15.88
C LEU A 3 9.44 -11.35 -14.90
N LYS A 4 10.53 -12.06 -15.16
CA LYS A 4 11.78 -11.97 -14.40
C LYS A 4 12.30 -10.53 -14.27
N TYR A 5 12.11 -9.68 -15.28
CA TYR A 5 12.52 -8.28 -15.25
C TYR A 5 11.36 -7.33 -14.95
N PHE A 6 10.13 -7.72 -15.29
CA PHE A 6 8.95 -6.91 -15.04
C PHE A 6 8.73 -6.65 -13.56
N LEU A 7 8.74 -7.70 -12.73
CA LEU A 7 8.43 -7.57 -11.30
C LEU A 7 9.41 -6.68 -10.53
N PRO A 8 10.75 -6.86 -10.65
CA PRO A 8 11.70 -5.94 -10.02
C PRO A 8 11.52 -4.49 -10.50
N LEU A 9 11.33 -4.29 -11.80
CA LEU A 9 11.12 -2.95 -12.37
C LEU A 9 9.83 -2.31 -11.84
N TYR A 10 8.74 -3.11 -11.75
CA TYR A 10 7.50 -2.66 -11.14
C TYR A 10 7.68 -2.23 -9.69
N LEU A 11 8.38 -3.04 -8.87
CA LEU A 11 8.66 -2.67 -7.47
C LEU A 11 9.45 -1.37 -7.37
N VAL A 12 10.51 -1.23 -8.18
CA VAL A 12 11.28 0.03 -8.22
C VAL A 12 10.38 1.19 -8.60
N ALA A 13 9.58 1.06 -9.65
CA ALA A 13 8.65 2.11 -10.07
C ALA A 13 7.62 2.44 -8.98
N TYR A 14 7.05 1.42 -8.31
CA TYR A 14 6.09 1.60 -7.24
C TYR A 14 6.70 2.35 -6.04
N PHE A 15 7.88 1.90 -5.55
CA PHE A 15 8.56 2.55 -4.43
C PHE A 15 9.01 3.98 -4.78
N CYS A 16 9.55 4.19 -5.97
CA CYS A 16 9.95 5.52 -6.43
C CYS A 16 8.74 6.46 -6.49
N ALA A 17 7.64 6.05 -7.13
CA ALA A 17 6.48 6.91 -7.32
C ALA A 17 5.69 7.13 -6.03
N ALA A 18 5.39 6.04 -5.28
CA ALA A 18 4.49 6.09 -4.14
C ALA A 18 5.16 6.52 -2.83
N PHE A 19 6.48 6.31 -2.68
CA PHE A 19 7.16 6.63 -1.42
C PHE A 19 8.22 7.72 -1.61
N PHE A 20 9.25 7.52 -2.44
CA PHE A 20 10.35 8.47 -2.52
C PHE A 20 9.94 9.80 -3.14
N TRP A 21 9.37 9.78 -4.33
CA TRP A 21 8.99 11.01 -5.03
C TRP A 21 7.95 11.79 -4.23
N ARG A 22 6.96 11.09 -3.71
CA ARG A 22 5.90 11.75 -2.94
C ARG A 22 6.40 12.34 -1.63
N SER A 23 7.22 11.60 -0.88
CA SER A 23 7.85 12.10 0.35
C SER A 23 8.72 13.31 0.09
N PHE A 24 9.54 13.25 -0.95
CA PHE A 24 10.40 14.36 -1.35
C PHE A 24 9.59 15.62 -1.71
N MET A 25 8.52 15.49 -2.49
CA MET A 25 7.67 16.61 -2.88
C MET A 25 6.97 17.27 -1.68
N VAL A 26 6.47 16.47 -0.74
CA VAL A 26 5.84 17.01 0.48
C VAL A 26 6.87 17.69 1.35
N TRP A 27 8.01 17.04 1.61
CA TRP A 27 9.10 17.65 2.39
C TRP A 27 9.58 18.98 1.78
N LYS A 28 9.81 19.01 0.47
CA LYS A 28 10.23 20.24 -0.24
C LYS A 28 9.23 21.39 -0.12
N LYS A 29 7.91 21.06 -0.08
CA LYS A 29 6.86 22.09 0.01
C LYS A 29 6.57 22.56 1.41
N THR A 30 6.61 21.65 2.40
CA THR A 30 6.14 21.94 3.76
C THR A 30 7.27 22.09 4.77
N GLY A 31 8.49 21.65 4.44
CA GLY A 31 9.61 21.55 5.39
C GLY A 31 9.43 20.42 6.42
N VAL A 32 8.27 19.76 6.45
CA VAL A 32 7.93 18.71 7.44
C VAL A 32 8.25 17.33 6.86
N ASN A 33 8.91 16.47 7.65
CA ASN A 33 9.14 15.08 7.26
C ASN A 33 7.80 14.33 7.19
N PRO A 34 7.40 13.80 6.02
CA PRO A 34 6.14 13.08 5.91
C PRO A 34 6.16 11.69 6.55
N VAL A 35 7.31 11.18 6.98
CA VAL A 35 7.44 9.89 7.67
C VAL A 35 7.32 10.11 9.16
N VAL A 36 6.18 9.74 9.74
CA VAL A 36 5.81 10.08 11.13
C VAL A 36 5.79 8.81 11.99
N PHE A 37 6.94 8.14 12.11
CA PHE A 37 7.11 7.05 13.07
C PHE A 37 7.99 7.52 14.22
N LYS A 38 7.46 7.48 15.46
CA LYS A 38 8.13 7.99 16.65
C LYS A 38 9.04 6.96 17.34
N GLY A 39 9.02 5.68 16.89
CA GLY A 39 9.72 4.59 17.57
C GLY A 39 9.11 4.24 18.94
N SER A 40 7.86 4.66 19.17
CA SER A 40 7.08 4.31 20.36
C SER A 40 6.60 2.86 20.29
N ASP A 41 6.17 2.32 21.43
CA ASP A 41 5.58 0.96 21.50
C ASP A 41 4.05 1.01 21.41
N ASP A 42 3.53 1.91 20.57
CA ASP A 42 2.11 2.00 20.29
C ASP A 42 1.67 1.15 19.09
N ALA A 43 0.35 1.00 18.93
CA ALA A 43 -0.24 0.20 17.86
C ALA A 43 0.14 0.70 16.46
N HIS A 44 0.33 2.01 16.27
CA HIS A 44 0.69 2.58 14.97
C HIS A 44 2.12 2.24 14.58
N ASP A 45 3.06 2.37 15.50
CA ASP A 45 4.46 2.05 15.26
C ASP A 45 4.65 0.54 15.08
N PHE A 46 3.92 -0.29 15.83
CA PHE A 46 3.90 -1.74 15.63
C PHE A 46 3.43 -2.10 14.23
N ILE A 47 2.30 -1.53 13.78
CA ILE A 47 1.77 -1.76 12.43
C ILE A 47 2.76 -1.26 11.38
N GLY A 48 3.36 -0.08 11.57
CA GLY A 48 4.37 0.46 10.67
C GLY A 48 5.60 -0.45 10.53
N ARG A 49 6.10 -1.02 11.63
CA ARG A 49 7.19 -2.02 11.62
C ARG A 49 6.79 -3.29 10.87
N THR A 50 5.57 -3.76 11.11
CA THR A 50 5.06 -4.97 10.45
C THR A 50 4.84 -4.75 8.95
N PHE A 51 4.38 -3.58 8.51
CA PHE A 51 4.34 -3.23 7.09
C PHE A 51 5.72 -3.25 6.43
N LYS A 52 6.76 -2.71 7.10
CA LYS A 52 8.14 -2.79 6.59
C LYS A 52 8.59 -4.23 6.40
N LEU A 53 8.24 -5.13 7.33
CA LEU A 53 8.54 -6.56 7.20
C LEU A 53 7.78 -7.18 6.01
N ILE A 54 6.49 -6.91 5.84
CA ILE A 54 5.71 -7.39 4.69
C ILE A 54 6.33 -6.92 3.38
N PHE A 55 6.68 -5.65 3.26
CA PHE A 55 7.35 -5.13 2.08
C PHE A 55 8.70 -5.81 1.82
N ALA A 56 9.51 -6.02 2.86
CA ALA A 56 10.77 -6.74 2.74
C ALA A 56 10.56 -8.17 2.24
N LEU A 57 9.54 -8.88 2.73
CA LEU A 57 9.19 -10.23 2.27
C LEU A 57 8.72 -10.24 0.81
N VAL A 58 7.93 -9.27 0.38
CA VAL A 58 7.52 -9.12 -1.02
C VAL A 58 8.74 -8.89 -1.91
N VAL A 59 9.63 -7.96 -1.52
CA VAL A 59 10.87 -7.68 -2.27
C VAL A 59 11.75 -8.93 -2.35
N ALA A 60 11.98 -9.61 -1.22
CA ALA A 60 12.78 -10.83 -1.18
C ALA A 60 12.19 -11.93 -2.09
N THR A 61 10.85 -12.09 -2.09
CA THR A 61 10.18 -13.07 -2.95
C THR A 61 10.34 -12.72 -4.43
N VAL A 62 10.16 -11.47 -4.80
CA VAL A 62 10.34 -11.01 -6.19
C VAL A 62 11.78 -11.18 -6.65
N LEU A 63 12.75 -10.85 -5.80
CA LEU A 63 14.17 -11.02 -6.12
C LEU A 63 14.54 -12.50 -6.25
N ALA A 64 14.07 -13.35 -5.34
CA ALA A 64 14.30 -14.79 -5.41
C ALA A 64 13.70 -15.38 -6.70
N TYR A 65 12.46 -15.05 -7.01
CA TYR A 65 11.81 -15.47 -8.29
C TYR A 65 12.61 -15.02 -9.51
N SER A 66 13.14 -13.79 -9.47
CA SER A 66 13.80 -13.19 -10.63
C SER A 66 15.24 -13.68 -10.83
N PHE A 67 16.00 -13.88 -9.75
CA PHE A 67 17.44 -14.08 -9.85
C PHE A 67 17.93 -15.38 -9.23
N TRP A 68 17.16 -16.00 -8.31
CA TRP A 68 17.55 -17.23 -7.60
C TRP A 68 16.44 -18.29 -7.61
N PRO A 69 16.17 -18.96 -8.77
CA PRO A 69 15.09 -19.94 -8.90
C PRO A 69 15.15 -21.08 -7.89
N ASN A 70 16.36 -21.51 -7.52
CA ASN A 70 16.56 -22.55 -6.51
C ASN A 70 16.09 -22.10 -5.12
N LEU A 71 16.35 -20.84 -4.74
CA LEU A 71 15.85 -20.25 -3.50
C LEU A 71 14.32 -20.09 -3.56
N TYR A 72 13.79 -19.65 -4.70
CA TYR A 72 12.33 -19.49 -4.88
C TYR A 72 11.57 -20.80 -4.69
N ALA A 73 12.16 -21.94 -5.05
CA ALA A 73 11.54 -23.25 -4.88
C ALA A 73 11.20 -23.57 -3.41
N TYR A 74 11.97 -23.04 -2.44
CA TYR A 74 11.67 -23.19 -0.99
C TYR A 74 10.47 -22.35 -0.52
N PHE A 75 9.98 -21.40 -1.31
CA PHE A 75 8.78 -20.60 -0.98
C PHE A 75 7.48 -21.32 -1.30
N VAL A 76 7.56 -22.59 -1.63
CA VAL A 76 6.42 -23.49 -1.93
C VAL A 76 5.51 -22.89 -3.00
N PRO A 77 5.96 -22.83 -4.27
CA PRO A 77 5.13 -22.36 -5.39
C PRO A 77 3.85 -23.15 -5.54
N ILE A 78 2.72 -22.45 -5.70
CA ILE A 78 1.40 -23.04 -5.86
C ILE A 78 1.14 -23.26 -7.35
N ARG A 79 1.70 -24.34 -7.90
CA ARG A 79 1.78 -24.59 -9.35
C ARG A 79 0.45 -24.62 -10.08
N TRP A 80 -0.63 -25.08 -9.45
CA TRP A 80 -1.96 -25.10 -10.05
C TRP A 80 -2.58 -23.70 -10.25
N LEU A 81 -2.06 -22.67 -9.56
CA LEU A 81 -2.38 -21.26 -9.77
C LEU A 81 -1.49 -20.58 -10.81
N GLU A 82 -0.43 -21.22 -11.31
CA GLU A 82 0.47 -20.64 -12.33
C GLU A 82 -0.17 -20.65 -13.73
N GLN A 83 -1.42 -20.17 -13.82
CA GLN A 83 -2.17 -20.10 -15.06
C GLN A 83 -1.90 -18.78 -15.80
N SER A 84 -1.80 -18.83 -17.13
CA SER A 84 -1.48 -17.63 -17.91
C SER A 84 -2.50 -16.51 -17.75
N TRP A 85 -3.81 -16.82 -17.70
CA TRP A 85 -4.86 -15.82 -17.52
C TRP A 85 -4.77 -15.15 -16.14
N LEU A 86 -4.47 -15.92 -15.06
CA LEU A 86 -4.33 -15.40 -13.72
C LEU A 86 -3.14 -14.46 -13.61
N ARG A 87 -2.04 -14.82 -14.27
CA ARG A 87 -0.83 -14.01 -14.37
C ARG A 87 -1.09 -12.67 -15.08
N TRP A 88 -1.79 -12.68 -16.21
CA TRP A 88 -2.14 -11.46 -16.92
C TRP A 88 -3.09 -10.57 -16.11
N LEU A 89 -4.07 -11.18 -15.44
CA LEU A 89 -4.93 -10.46 -14.50
C LEU A 89 -4.12 -9.81 -13.37
N GLY A 90 -3.19 -10.55 -12.78
CA GLY A 90 -2.29 -10.02 -11.75
C GLY A 90 -1.45 -8.83 -12.24
N ILE A 91 -0.86 -8.92 -13.45
CA ILE A 91 -0.12 -7.81 -14.06
C ILE A 91 -1.02 -6.58 -14.25
N THR A 92 -2.23 -6.78 -14.75
CA THR A 92 -3.21 -5.70 -14.93
C THR A 92 -3.54 -5.04 -13.59
N LEU A 93 -3.79 -5.83 -12.55
CA LEU A 93 -4.05 -5.32 -11.20
C LEU A 93 -2.85 -4.52 -10.66
N LEU A 94 -1.63 -4.99 -10.87
CA LEU A 94 -0.41 -4.27 -10.47
C LEU A 94 -0.32 -2.90 -11.13
N LEU A 95 -0.52 -2.82 -12.43
CA LEU A 95 -0.47 -1.56 -13.18
C LEU A 95 -1.59 -0.61 -12.76
N LEU A 96 -2.82 -1.10 -12.62
CA LEU A 96 -3.95 -0.31 -12.18
C LEU A 96 -3.77 0.19 -10.74
N SER A 97 -3.26 -0.66 -9.84
CA SER A 97 -3.02 -0.26 -8.44
C SER A 97 -1.94 0.80 -8.31
N LEU A 98 -0.88 0.75 -9.13
CA LEU A 98 0.15 1.80 -9.17
C LEU A 98 -0.47 3.15 -9.57
N VAL A 99 -1.20 3.18 -10.69
CA VAL A 99 -1.88 4.40 -11.15
C VAL A 99 -2.86 4.92 -10.09
N TRP A 100 -3.68 4.04 -9.53
CA TRP A 100 -4.64 4.38 -8.49
C TRP A 100 -3.98 4.98 -7.25
N THR A 101 -2.90 4.35 -6.76
CA THR A 101 -2.17 4.83 -5.58
C THR A 101 -1.54 6.20 -5.83
N VAL A 102 -0.91 6.40 -6.99
CA VAL A 102 -0.32 7.69 -7.35
C VAL A 102 -1.39 8.78 -7.46
N LEU A 103 -2.55 8.49 -8.07
CA LEU A 103 -3.68 9.41 -8.13
C LEU A 103 -4.20 9.77 -6.73
N ALA A 104 -4.37 8.78 -5.84
CA ALA A 104 -4.81 9.00 -4.48
C ALA A 104 -3.83 9.91 -3.72
N GLN A 105 -2.56 9.62 -3.77
CA GLN A 105 -1.53 10.43 -3.11
C GLN A 105 -1.42 11.84 -3.69
N SER A 106 -1.59 11.99 -5.00
CA SER A 106 -1.57 13.32 -5.64
C SER A 106 -2.70 14.21 -5.12
N ARG A 107 -3.87 13.61 -4.84
CA ARG A 107 -5.03 14.33 -4.27
C ARG A 107 -4.86 14.71 -2.81
N MET A 108 -4.08 13.97 -2.03
CA MET A 108 -3.75 14.37 -0.65
C MET A 108 -2.88 15.63 -0.58
N GLY A 109 -2.12 15.93 -1.63
CA GLY A 109 -1.29 17.13 -1.63
C GLY A 109 -0.35 17.19 -0.43
N GLU A 110 -0.37 18.31 0.29
CA GLU A 110 0.46 18.55 1.48
C GLU A 110 -0.03 17.78 2.72
N SER A 111 -1.24 17.22 2.68
CA SER A 111 -1.80 16.39 3.75
C SER A 111 -1.25 14.96 3.78
N TRP A 112 -0.48 14.55 2.75
CA TRP A 112 0.03 13.19 2.69
C TRP A 112 1.11 12.93 3.74
N ARG A 113 0.94 11.83 4.50
CA ARG A 113 1.86 11.34 5.54
C ARG A 113 1.97 9.82 5.45
N ILE A 114 3.09 9.29 5.92
CA ILE A 114 3.27 7.87 6.21
C ILE A 114 3.17 7.70 7.72
N GLY A 115 2.10 7.11 8.19
CA GLY A 115 1.70 7.08 9.61
C GLY A 115 0.72 8.20 9.96
N ILE A 116 0.30 8.25 11.24
CA ILE A 116 -0.65 9.24 11.74
C ILE A 116 0.11 10.40 12.36
N ASP A 117 0.01 11.58 11.74
CA ASP A 117 0.60 12.82 12.24
C ASP A 117 -0.33 13.45 13.29
N GLN A 118 0.01 13.31 14.56
CA GLN A 118 -0.75 13.89 15.66
C GLN A 118 -0.37 15.36 15.95
N GLU A 119 0.76 15.82 15.41
CA GLU A 119 1.31 17.14 15.69
C GLU A 119 0.83 18.20 14.70
N HIS A 120 0.68 17.80 13.43
CA HIS A 120 0.28 18.73 12.37
C HIS A 120 -1.13 18.41 11.87
N ARG A 121 -2.07 19.27 12.18
CA ARG A 121 -3.44 19.14 11.69
C ARG A 121 -3.48 19.40 10.18
N THR A 122 -3.83 18.39 9.41
CA THR A 122 -3.98 18.48 7.95
C THR A 122 -5.45 18.65 7.56
N LYS A 123 -5.71 19.17 6.36
CA LYS A 123 -7.08 19.27 5.82
C LYS A 123 -7.63 17.89 5.47
N LEU A 124 -8.92 17.67 5.73
CA LEU A 124 -9.62 16.46 5.28
C LEU A 124 -9.73 16.46 3.75
N VAL A 125 -9.22 15.41 3.12
CA VAL A 125 -9.25 15.24 1.66
C VAL A 125 -10.49 14.45 1.28
N GLN A 126 -11.39 15.05 0.49
CA GLN A 126 -12.66 14.45 0.08
C GLN A 126 -12.84 14.41 -1.45
N GLY A 127 -11.84 14.92 -2.22
CA GLY A 127 -11.92 15.09 -3.67
C GLY A 127 -11.31 13.97 -4.50
N GLY A 128 -11.67 13.87 -5.79
CA GLY A 128 -11.11 12.88 -6.69
C GLY A 128 -11.45 11.45 -6.30
N VAL A 129 -10.48 10.55 -6.22
CA VAL A 129 -10.67 9.14 -5.84
C VAL A 129 -11.18 8.96 -4.40
N PHE A 130 -11.04 9.98 -3.53
CA PHE A 130 -11.61 10.01 -2.19
C PHE A 130 -13.15 10.17 -2.19
N ARG A 131 -13.78 10.44 -3.33
CA ARG A 131 -15.23 10.34 -3.49
C ARG A 131 -15.71 8.92 -3.70
N LEU A 132 -14.83 8.02 -4.13
CA LEU A 132 -15.13 6.61 -4.39
C LEU A 132 -14.82 5.74 -3.19
N SER A 133 -13.72 6.06 -2.48
CA SER A 133 -13.25 5.32 -1.31
C SER A 133 -12.71 6.30 -0.27
N ARG A 134 -12.99 6.07 1.01
CA ARG A 134 -12.35 6.85 2.09
C ARG A 134 -10.88 6.50 2.28
N ASN A 135 -10.48 5.31 1.82
CA ASN A 135 -9.14 4.74 2.02
C ASN A 135 -8.49 4.28 0.71
N PRO A 136 -8.42 5.15 -0.33
CA PRO A 136 -8.02 4.72 -1.67
C PRO A 136 -6.56 4.25 -1.74
N ILE A 137 -5.66 4.77 -0.91
CA ILE A 137 -4.25 4.32 -0.87
C ILE A 137 -4.16 2.89 -0.35
N PHE A 138 -4.85 2.58 0.76
CA PHE A 138 -4.87 1.22 1.30
C PHE A 138 -5.56 0.22 0.37
N LEU A 139 -6.60 0.66 -0.36
CA LEU A 139 -7.20 -0.14 -1.43
C LEU A 139 -6.17 -0.49 -2.51
N GLY A 140 -5.39 0.49 -2.96
CA GLY A 140 -4.28 0.27 -3.91
C GLY A 140 -3.25 -0.72 -3.36
N MET A 141 -2.87 -0.62 -2.09
CA MET A 141 -1.94 -1.56 -1.45
C MET A 141 -2.49 -2.99 -1.41
N MET A 142 -3.78 -3.18 -1.08
CA MET A 142 -4.43 -4.50 -1.11
C MET A 142 -4.43 -5.10 -2.51
N ILE A 143 -4.76 -4.29 -3.54
CA ILE A 143 -4.75 -4.73 -4.94
C ILE A 143 -3.32 -5.07 -5.38
N THR A 144 -2.30 -4.33 -4.93
CA THR A 144 -0.90 -4.65 -5.21
C THR A 144 -0.50 -6.00 -4.62
N LEU A 145 -0.81 -6.28 -3.36
CA LEU A 145 -0.51 -7.57 -2.73
C LEU A 145 -1.22 -8.74 -3.43
N LEU A 146 -2.49 -8.55 -3.80
CA LEU A 146 -3.24 -9.51 -4.59
C LEU A 146 -2.60 -9.73 -5.96
N GLY A 147 -2.23 -8.67 -6.66
CA GLY A 147 -1.55 -8.74 -7.96
C GLY A 147 -0.23 -9.50 -7.89
N VAL A 148 0.60 -9.25 -6.87
CA VAL A 148 1.85 -9.99 -6.65
C VAL A 148 1.57 -11.48 -6.44
N PHE A 149 0.60 -11.82 -5.60
CA PHE A 149 0.20 -13.22 -5.36
C PHE A 149 -0.28 -13.90 -6.67
N MET A 150 -1.08 -13.21 -7.46
CA MET A 150 -1.59 -13.78 -8.72
C MET A 150 -0.48 -13.98 -9.78
N VAL A 151 0.56 -13.14 -9.78
CA VAL A 151 1.68 -13.25 -10.73
C VAL A 151 2.68 -14.33 -10.33
N ILE A 152 3.00 -14.45 -9.05
CA ILE A 152 3.96 -15.42 -8.49
C ILE A 152 3.34 -16.13 -7.26
N PRO A 153 2.33 -16.99 -7.49
CA PRO A 153 1.60 -17.65 -6.40
C PRO A 153 2.51 -18.63 -5.65
N ASN A 154 2.75 -18.35 -4.37
CA ASN A 154 3.51 -19.20 -3.45
C ASN A 154 3.06 -18.96 -2.01
N ALA A 155 3.49 -19.81 -1.07
CA ALA A 155 3.09 -19.71 0.32
C ALA A 155 3.47 -18.35 0.96
N LEU A 156 4.63 -17.78 0.58
CA LEU A 156 5.08 -16.51 1.16
C LEU A 156 4.27 -15.32 0.62
N THR A 157 3.93 -15.28 -0.67
CA THR A 157 3.04 -14.24 -1.21
C THR A 157 1.61 -14.36 -0.69
N LEU A 158 1.12 -15.59 -0.45
CA LEU A 158 -0.17 -15.81 0.20
C LEU A 158 -0.16 -15.29 1.65
N LEU A 159 0.91 -15.60 2.39
CA LEU A 159 1.09 -15.10 3.76
C LEU A 159 1.14 -13.57 3.79
N THR A 160 1.91 -12.93 2.90
CA THR A 160 2.00 -11.47 2.84
C THR A 160 0.69 -10.83 2.43
N LEU A 161 -0.09 -11.46 1.55
CA LEU A 161 -1.45 -11.02 1.19
C LEU A 161 -2.39 -11.09 2.40
N ALA A 162 -2.42 -12.22 3.12
CA ALA A 162 -3.29 -12.41 4.28
C ALA A 162 -2.94 -11.45 5.44
N LEU A 163 -1.66 -11.38 5.81
CA LEU A 163 -1.20 -10.48 6.87
C LEU A 163 -1.37 -9.01 6.47
N GLY A 164 -1.05 -8.66 5.23
CA GLY A 164 -1.24 -7.30 4.72
C GLY A 164 -2.71 -6.87 4.73
N PHE A 165 -3.62 -7.76 4.33
CA PHE A 165 -5.06 -7.52 4.43
C PHE A 165 -5.49 -7.24 5.88
N LEU A 166 -5.09 -8.10 6.83
CA LEU A 166 -5.44 -7.92 8.24
C LEU A 166 -4.88 -6.62 8.82
N LEU A 167 -3.61 -6.31 8.54
CA LEU A 167 -2.98 -5.08 9.02
C LEU A 167 -3.64 -3.84 8.43
N ILE A 168 -3.98 -3.85 7.14
CA ILE A 168 -4.71 -2.76 6.50
C ILE A 168 -6.09 -2.58 7.15
N GLN A 169 -6.81 -3.67 7.47
CA GLN A 169 -8.10 -3.58 8.15
C GLN A 169 -7.99 -2.91 9.54
N ILE A 170 -6.90 -3.16 10.26
CA ILE A 170 -6.65 -2.54 11.57
C ILE A 170 -6.24 -1.08 11.38
N GLN A 171 -5.24 -0.82 10.53
CA GLN A 171 -4.73 0.54 10.28
C GLN A 171 -5.81 1.50 9.82
N VAL A 172 -6.69 1.07 8.91
CA VAL A 172 -7.79 1.90 8.42
C VAL A 172 -8.75 2.28 9.54
N ARG A 173 -9.03 1.38 10.49
CA ARG A 173 -9.91 1.70 11.63
C ARG A 173 -9.28 2.73 12.56
N LEU A 174 -7.99 2.57 12.85
CA LEU A 174 -7.25 3.52 13.67
C LEU A 174 -7.19 4.92 13.01
N GLU A 175 -6.96 4.96 11.70
CA GLU A 175 -6.94 6.22 10.95
C GLU A 175 -8.31 6.87 10.86
N GLU A 176 -9.39 6.10 10.60
CA GLU A 176 -10.76 6.62 10.60
C GLU A 176 -11.17 7.15 11.98
N GLU A 177 -10.73 6.50 13.06
CA GLU A 177 -10.98 6.98 14.44
C GLU A 177 -10.23 8.29 14.71
N PHE A 178 -8.96 8.37 14.30
CA PHE A 178 -8.17 9.60 14.39
C PHE A 178 -8.81 10.74 13.58
N LEU A 179 -9.22 10.49 12.34
CA LEU A 179 -9.88 11.49 11.49
C LEU A 179 -11.22 11.96 12.10
N ALA A 180 -11.99 11.05 12.70
CA ALA A 180 -13.24 11.41 13.37
C ALA A 180 -12.99 12.31 14.59
N ARG A 181 -11.96 12.07 15.39
CA ARG A 181 -11.58 12.93 16.53
C ARG A 181 -11.06 14.28 16.06
N THR A 182 -10.31 14.31 14.95
CA THR A 182 -9.63 15.54 14.48
C THR A 182 -10.57 16.46 13.72
N HIS A 183 -11.49 15.91 12.90
CA HIS A 183 -12.37 16.66 12.01
C HIS A 183 -13.84 16.68 12.45
N GLY A 184 -14.22 15.91 13.48
CA GLY A 184 -15.57 15.95 14.05
C GLY A 184 -16.68 15.73 13.02
N ASP A 185 -17.66 16.65 13.00
CA ASP A 185 -18.85 16.55 12.13
C ASP A 185 -18.52 16.51 10.64
N GLU A 186 -17.47 17.18 10.20
CA GLU A 186 -17.04 17.14 8.80
C GLU A 186 -16.70 15.71 8.35
N TYR A 187 -15.97 14.96 9.19
CA TYR A 187 -15.66 13.56 8.89
C TYR A 187 -16.89 12.66 8.98
N VAL A 188 -17.79 12.91 9.93
CA VAL A 188 -19.05 12.16 10.08
C VAL A 188 -19.92 12.31 8.82
N GLN A 189 -20.05 13.51 8.31
CA GLN A 189 -20.77 13.76 7.06
C GLN A 189 -20.10 13.07 5.86
N TYR A 190 -18.79 13.18 5.72
CA TYR A 190 -18.03 12.50 4.68
C TYR A 190 -18.26 10.98 4.73
N ARG A 191 -18.19 10.36 5.93
CA ARG A 191 -18.40 8.92 6.13
C ARG A 191 -19.81 8.45 5.76
N ARG A 192 -20.82 9.32 5.84
CA ARG A 192 -22.20 8.98 5.42
C ARG A 192 -22.36 8.85 3.91
N HIS A 193 -21.57 9.60 3.13
CA HIS A 193 -21.68 9.67 1.68
C HIS A 193 -20.66 8.77 0.94
N VAL A 194 -19.55 8.44 1.56
CA VAL A 194 -18.47 7.67 0.92
C VAL A 194 -18.22 6.38 1.69
N ARG A 195 -18.15 5.26 0.98
CA ARG A 195 -17.85 3.96 1.58
C ARG A 195 -16.37 3.85 2.01
N ARG A 196 -16.08 2.88 2.89
CA ARG A 196 -14.70 2.63 3.34
C ARG A 196 -13.81 2.19 2.18
N TRP A 197 -14.36 1.34 1.32
CA TRP A 197 -13.66 0.80 0.14
C TRP A 197 -14.25 1.38 -1.15
N ILE A 198 -15.12 0.66 -1.82
CA ILE A 198 -15.85 1.14 -3.02
C ILE A 198 -17.31 0.72 -2.90
#